data_c9e5b864db4290773e125094ac7d4226
#
_entry.id   c9e5b864db4290773e125094ac7d4226
#
_cell.length_a   1.000
_cell.length_b   1.000
_cell.length_c   1.000
_cell.angle_alpha   90.00
_cell.angle_beta   90.00
_cell.angle_gamma   90.00
#
_symmetry.space_group_name_H-M   'P 1'
#
loop_
_entity.id
_entity.type
_entity.pdbx_description
1 polymer ?
#
loop_
_entity_poly.entity_id
_entity_poly.type
_entity_poly.pdbx_seq_one_letter_code
_entity_poly.pdbx_strand_id
1 'polypeptide(L)'
;DKVCVSAFDDPKVPGVTCYISQARTGGVKGSLGLAEDPSRFSISCRQVGPVAIDLKQLPDEESIYTERTSIFFKHTQVSRVIDRKRRTLVYLAISEKLIDGSPENAVSTVALDAR
;
A
#
# COMPACT_ATOMS: atom_id res chain seq x y z
N ASP A 1 -19.12 9.46 -6.50
CA ASP A 1 -18.04 8.48 -6.42
C ASP A 1 -16.86 8.95 -7.25
N LYS A 2 -15.69 8.66 -6.79
CA LYS A 2 -14.50 9.01 -7.54
C LYS A 2 -13.35 8.08 -7.19
N VAL A 3 -12.37 8.10 -8.06
CA VAL A 3 -11.15 7.34 -7.81
C VAL A 3 -10.06 8.32 -7.41
N CYS A 4 -9.44 8.03 -6.30
CA CYS A 4 -8.37 8.86 -5.78
C CYS A 4 -7.05 8.12 -5.90
N VAL A 5 -5.99 8.86 -6.23
CA VAL A 5 -4.65 8.30 -6.32
C VAL A 5 -3.78 9.03 -5.31
N SER A 6 -3.09 8.25 -4.50
CA SER A 6 -2.14 8.77 -3.52
C SER A 6 -0.77 8.20 -3.82
N ALA A 7 0.26 8.98 -3.57
CA ALA A 7 1.63 8.53 -3.75
C ALA A 7 2.36 8.60 -2.42
N PHE A 8 3.27 7.67 -2.22
CA PHE A 8 4.15 7.74 -1.06
C PHE A 8 5.49 7.11 -1.40
N ASP A 9 6.52 7.55 -0.70
CA ASP A 9 7.86 7.00 -0.87
C ASP A 9 8.14 6.06 0.29
N ASP A 10 8.93 5.02 0.02
CA ASP A 10 9.39 4.16 1.10
C ASP A 10 10.39 4.97 1.93
N PRO A 11 10.08 5.20 3.20
CA PRO A 11 10.92 6.09 4.01
C PRO A 11 12.32 5.56 4.27
N LYS A 12 12.53 4.27 4.12
CA LYS A 12 13.84 3.68 4.35
C LYS A 12 14.54 3.23 3.08
N VAL A 13 13.87 3.34 1.94
CA VAL A 13 14.46 2.96 0.67
C VAL A 13 14.29 4.10 -0.31
N PRO A 14 15.15 5.13 -0.21
CA PRO A 14 15.09 6.22 -1.19
C PRO A 14 15.22 5.67 -2.60
N GLY A 15 14.41 6.20 -3.49
CA GLY A 15 14.41 5.75 -4.87
C GLY A 15 13.24 4.84 -5.21
N VAL A 16 12.37 4.53 -4.24
CA VAL A 16 11.18 3.72 -4.49
C VAL A 16 9.93 4.51 -4.15
N THR A 17 9.00 4.57 -5.07
CA THR A 17 7.73 5.27 -4.89
C THR A 17 6.60 4.33 -5.21
N CYS A 18 5.53 4.42 -4.42
CA CYS A 18 4.33 3.63 -4.61
C CYS A 18 3.15 4.55 -4.85
N TYR A 19 2.20 4.05 -5.62
CA TYR A 19 0.94 4.74 -5.89
C TYR A 19 -0.20 3.80 -5.50
N ILE A 20 -1.20 4.33 -4.82
CA ILE A 20 -2.40 3.58 -4.47
C ILE A 20 -3.59 4.27 -5.09
N SER A 21 -4.44 3.51 -5.76
CA SER A 21 -5.70 4.04 -6.23
C SER A 21 -6.84 3.39 -5.46
N GLN A 22 -7.81 4.20 -5.09
CA GLN A 22 -8.96 3.74 -4.32
C GLN A 22 -10.21 4.42 -4.83
N ALA A 23 -11.29 3.66 -4.90
CA ALA A 23 -12.59 4.25 -5.13
C ALA A 23 -13.10 4.77 -3.80
N ARG A 24 -13.58 5.99 -3.80
CA ARG A 24 -14.11 6.60 -2.59
C ARG A 24 -15.46 7.22 -2.90
N THR A 25 -16.37 7.06 -1.98
CA THR A 25 -17.67 7.70 -2.07
C THR A 25 -17.61 8.98 -1.27
N GLY A 26 -17.94 10.08 -1.91
CA GLY A 26 -17.94 11.36 -1.22
C GLY A 26 -19.27 11.63 -0.55
N GLY A 27 -19.24 12.51 0.42
CA GLY A 27 -20.41 13.03 1.03
C GLY A 27 -21.02 12.16 2.11
N VAL A 28 -22.08 12.69 2.68
CA VAL A 28 -22.75 12.05 3.81
C VAL A 28 -23.33 10.71 3.40
N LYS A 29 -23.86 10.67 2.21
CA LYS A 29 -24.46 9.45 1.72
C LYS A 29 -23.44 8.33 1.69
N GLY A 30 -22.25 8.64 1.26
CA GLY A 30 -21.20 7.65 1.23
C GLY A 30 -20.85 7.15 2.61
N SER A 31 -20.83 8.04 3.58
CA SER A 31 -20.45 7.62 4.92
C SER A 31 -21.53 6.76 5.56
N LEU A 32 -22.77 6.90 5.13
CA LEU A 32 -23.83 6.04 5.59
C LEU A 32 -24.01 4.84 4.70
N GLY A 33 -23.38 4.84 3.55
CA GLY A 33 -23.57 3.82 2.58
C GLY A 33 -22.88 2.54 2.96
N LEU A 34 -23.59 1.70 3.64
CA LEU A 34 -23.03 0.43 4.04
C LEU A 34 -22.71 -0.44 2.82
N ALA A 35 -23.24 -0.07 1.69
CA ALA A 35 -22.94 -0.78 0.46
C ALA A 35 -21.56 -0.42 -0.09
N GLU A 36 -20.96 0.63 0.42
CA GLU A 36 -19.68 1.05 -0.08
C GLU A 36 -18.60 0.08 0.33
N ASP A 37 -17.75 -0.23 -0.61
CA ASP A 37 -16.62 -1.11 -0.34
C ASP A 37 -15.33 -0.35 -0.61
N PRO A 38 -14.89 0.48 0.33
CA PRO A 38 -13.69 1.27 0.14
C PRO A 38 -12.41 0.44 0.21
N SER A 39 -12.53 -0.85 0.48
CA SER A 39 -11.34 -1.67 0.55
C SER A 39 -10.80 -2.05 -0.82
N ARG A 40 -11.57 -1.75 -1.87
CA ARG A 40 -11.08 -2.05 -3.20
C ARG A 40 -10.05 -1.01 -3.62
N PHE A 41 -8.88 -1.49 -3.93
CA PHE A 41 -7.79 -0.60 -4.33
C PHE A 41 -6.75 -1.38 -5.10
N SER A 42 -5.80 -0.65 -5.65
CA SER A 42 -4.64 -1.26 -6.26
C SER A 42 -3.41 -0.49 -5.85
N ILE A 43 -2.27 -1.13 -5.99
CA ILE A 43 -0.99 -0.52 -5.64
C ILE A 43 0.00 -0.79 -6.77
N SER A 44 0.83 0.21 -7.03
CA SER A 44 1.88 0.11 -8.02
C SER A 44 3.12 0.79 -7.47
N CYS A 45 4.20 0.04 -7.34
CA CYS A 45 5.45 0.57 -6.82
C CYS A 45 6.52 0.45 -7.89
N ARG A 46 7.46 1.39 -7.88
CA ARG A 46 8.49 1.38 -8.89
C ARG A 46 9.74 2.06 -8.38
N GLN A 47 10.84 1.71 -8.99
CA GLN A 47 12.09 2.39 -8.74
C GLN A 47 12.11 3.66 -9.60
N VAL A 48 12.28 4.80 -8.94
CA VAL A 48 12.29 6.10 -9.61
C VAL A 48 13.65 6.76 -9.55
N GLY A 49 14.60 6.10 -8.94
CA GLY A 49 15.96 6.59 -8.84
C GLY A 49 16.87 5.48 -8.35
N PRO A 50 18.16 5.75 -8.23
CA PRO A 50 19.07 4.72 -7.75
C PRO A 50 18.69 4.27 -6.34
N VAL A 51 18.81 2.97 -6.10
CA VAL A 51 18.56 2.38 -4.79
C VAL A 51 19.88 1.78 -4.31
N ALA A 52 20.41 2.35 -3.25
CA ALA A 52 21.70 1.93 -2.73
C ALA A 52 21.60 1.36 -1.32
N ILE A 53 20.44 0.86 -0.97
CA ILE A 53 20.20 0.33 0.36
C ILE A 53 20.82 -1.06 0.49
N ASP A 54 21.34 -1.34 1.67
CA ASP A 54 21.79 -2.68 2.00
C ASP A 54 20.61 -3.43 2.61
N LEU A 55 20.13 -4.45 1.93
CA LEU A 55 18.97 -5.20 2.39
C LEU A 55 19.17 -5.83 3.75
N LYS A 56 20.40 -6.07 4.14
CA LYS A 56 20.69 -6.61 5.47
C LYS A 56 20.33 -5.65 6.59
N GLN A 57 20.19 -4.37 6.26
CA GLN A 57 19.86 -3.36 7.25
C GLN A 57 18.35 -3.25 7.48
N LEU A 58 17.56 -3.93 6.67
CA LEU A 58 16.11 -3.82 6.76
C LEU A 58 15.52 -5.08 7.38
N PRO A 59 14.49 -4.93 8.22
CA PRO A 59 13.79 -6.11 8.73
C PRO A 59 13.05 -6.82 7.60
N ASP A 60 12.73 -8.09 7.85
CA ASP A 60 12.04 -8.90 6.84
C ASP A 60 10.69 -8.33 6.46
N GLU A 61 10.03 -7.71 7.41
CA GLU A 61 8.73 -7.09 7.16
C GLU A 61 8.60 -5.86 8.04
N GLU A 62 8.05 -4.80 7.45
CA GLU A 62 7.91 -3.54 8.16
C GLU A 62 6.77 -2.74 7.58
N SER A 63 5.93 -2.18 8.45
CA SER A 63 4.88 -1.28 8.01
C SER A 63 5.52 0.06 7.64
N ILE A 64 5.24 0.54 6.45
CA ILE A 64 5.89 1.76 5.95
C ILE A 64 4.92 2.89 5.64
N TYR A 65 3.63 2.60 5.61
CA TYR A 65 2.66 3.63 5.25
C TYR A 65 1.29 3.25 5.75
N THR A 66 0.60 4.23 6.30
CA THR A 66 -0.76 4.03 6.78
C THR A 66 -1.59 5.23 6.36
N GLU A 67 -2.76 4.96 5.81
CA GLU A 67 -3.68 6.00 5.41
C GLU A 67 -5.07 5.67 5.94
N ARG A 68 -5.66 6.62 6.64
CA ARG A 68 -7.02 6.46 7.12
C ARG A 68 -7.97 6.80 5.99
N THR A 69 -8.84 5.88 5.64
CA THR A 69 -9.73 6.06 4.51
C THR A 69 -11.11 6.55 4.89
N SER A 70 -11.59 6.23 6.08
CA SER A 70 -12.93 6.60 6.50
C SER A 70 -13.05 6.45 8.00
N ILE A 71 -14.01 7.15 8.59
CA ILE A 71 -14.29 6.99 10.02
C ILE A 71 -14.96 5.64 10.30
N PHE A 72 -15.50 5.01 9.28
CA PHE A 72 -16.18 3.72 9.44
C PHE A 72 -15.31 2.54 9.09
N PHE A 73 -14.15 2.79 8.56
CA PHE A 73 -13.27 1.72 8.10
C PHE A 73 -11.90 1.92 8.66
N LYS A 74 -11.21 0.82 8.86
CA LYS A 74 -9.84 0.88 9.27
C LYS A 74 -8.99 1.44 8.14
N HIS A 75 -7.80 1.79 8.48
CA HIS A 75 -6.91 2.38 7.51
C HIS A 75 -6.36 1.35 6.53
N THR A 76 -5.87 1.86 5.44
CA THR A 76 -5.08 1.07 4.52
C THR A 76 -3.65 1.12 5.00
N GLN A 77 -3.03 -0.03 5.09
CA GLN A 77 -1.66 -0.14 5.56
C GLN A 77 -0.82 -0.82 4.50
N VAL A 78 0.37 -0.29 4.29
CA VAL A 78 1.32 -0.92 3.37
C VAL A 78 2.52 -1.37 4.16
N SER A 79 2.87 -2.63 3.96
CA SER A 79 4.07 -3.22 4.55
C SER A 79 5.06 -3.56 3.46
N ARG A 80 6.34 -3.42 3.77
CA ARG A 80 7.39 -3.85 2.88
C ARG A 80 7.91 -5.19 3.39
N VAL A 81 7.85 -6.19 2.54
CA VAL A 81 8.37 -7.52 2.81
C VAL A 81 9.55 -7.74 1.87
N ILE A 82 10.62 -8.32 2.36
CA ILE A 82 11.81 -8.49 1.54
C ILE A 82 11.94 -9.93 1.09
N ASP A 83 11.95 -10.13 -0.21
CA ASP A 83 12.31 -11.41 -0.80
C ASP A 83 13.82 -11.36 -1.05
N ARG A 84 14.58 -11.85 -0.09
CA ARG A 84 16.03 -11.72 -0.13
C ARG A 84 16.65 -12.56 -1.22
N LYS A 85 16.05 -13.69 -1.49
CA LYS A 85 16.56 -14.58 -2.52
C LYS A 85 16.51 -13.93 -3.89
N ARG A 86 15.46 -13.16 -4.14
CA ARG A 86 15.27 -12.53 -5.44
C ARG A 86 15.60 -11.06 -5.45
N ARG A 87 16.15 -10.56 -4.35
CA ARG A 87 16.50 -9.15 -4.18
C ARG A 87 15.35 -8.26 -4.64
N THR A 88 14.18 -8.57 -4.13
CA THR A 88 12.95 -7.89 -4.53
C THR A 88 12.24 -7.37 -3.29
N LEU A 89 11.80 -6.13 -3.39
CA LEU A 89 10.96 -5.53 -2.35
C LEU A 89 9.51 -5.82 -2.71
N VAL A 90 8.77 -6.32 -1.74
CA VAL A 90 7.36 -6.68 -1.94
C VAL A 90 6.53 -5.73 -1.08
N TYR A 91 5.68 -4.95 -1.73
CA TYR A 91 4.83 -4.00 -1.03
C TYR A 91 3.42 -4.56 -0.98
N LEU A 92 2.97 -4.84 0.22
CA LEU A 92 1.67 -5.46 0.46
C LEU A 92 0.74 -4.43 1.10
N ALA A 93 -0.31 -4.10 0.37
CA ALA A 93 -1.32 -3.18 0.86
C ALA A 93 -2.51 -3.97 1.38
N ILE A 94 -2.98 -3.62 2.57
CA ILE A 94 -4.09 -4.29 3.20
C ILE A 94 -5.05 -3.23 3.71
N SER A 95 -6.34 -3.42 3.43
CA SER A 95 -7.37 -2.56 3.97
C SER A 95 -8.34 -3.43 4.73
N GLU A 96 -8.50 -3.13 6.01
CA GLU A 96 -9.39 -3.89 6.87
C GLU A 96 -10.73 -3.19 6.98
N LYS A 97 -11.78 -3.99 7.07
CA LYS A 97 -13.12 -3.47 7.30
C LYS A 97 -13.42 -3.53 8.79
N LEU A 98 -14.19 -2.57 9.26
CA LEU A 98 -14.71 -2.63 10.63
C LEU A 98 -15.79 -3.70 10.75
N ILE A 99 -16.44 -4.00 9.64
CA ILE A 99 -17.48 -5.02 9.61
C ILE A 99 -16.82 -6.30 9.11
N ASP A 100 -17.37 -7.42 9.54
CA ASP A 100 -16.86 -8.72 9.15
C ASP A 100 -16.56 -8.83 7.67
N GLY A 101 -15.53 -9.58 7.38
CA GLY A 101 -15.11 -9.82 6.02
C GLY A 101 -13.60 -9.95 5.96
N SER A 102 -13.14 -10.60 4.91
CA SER A 102 -11.70 -10.71 4.71
C SER A 102 -11.12 -9.36 4.30
N PRO A 103 -9.90 -9.05 4.74
CA PRO A 103 -9.26 -7.81 4.29
C PRO A 103 -9.02 -7.86 2.79
N GLU A 104 -9.23 -6.73 2.16
CA GLU A 104 -8.80 -6.58 0.77
C GLU A 104 -7.30 -6.39 0.76
N ASN A 105 -6.67 -6.90 -0.27
CA ASN A 105 -5.21 -6.78 -0.34
C ASN A 105 -4.76 -6.66 -1.78
N ALA A 106 -3.57 -6.13 -1.94
CA ALA A 106 -2.95 -5.97 -3.25
C ALA A 106 -1.45 -5.97 -3.05
N VAL A 107 -0.73 -6.44 -4.03
CA VAL A 107 0.72 -6.54 -3.92
C VAL A 107 1.38 -5.92 -5.14
N SER A 108 2.51 -5.27 -4.90
CA SER A 108 3.37 -4.74 -5.96
C SER A 108 4.81 -5.05 -5.59
N THR A 109 5.62 -5.34 -6.56
CA THR A 109 7.01 -5.69 -6.30
C THR A 109 7.96 -4.80 -7.05
N VAL A 110 9.11 -4.56 -6.44
CA VAL A 110 10.17 -3.78 -7.06
C VAL A 110 11.44 -4.61 -6.98
N ALA A 111 11.85 -5.13 -8.13
CA ALA A 111 13.09 -5.88 -8.20
C ALA A 111 14.24 -4.88 -8.16
N LEU A 112 15.20 -5.11 -7.28
CA LEU A 112 16.37 -4.28 -7.24
C LEU A 112 17.33 -4.74 -8.30
N ASP A 113 18.35 -3.94 -8.52
CA ASP A 113 19.31 -4.23 -9.55
C ASP A 113 19.75 -5.68 -9.50
N ALA A 114 19.51 -6.40 -10.56
CA ALA A 114 19.72 -7.84 -10.60
C ALA A 114 21.10 -8.23 -11.11
N ARG A 115 21.99 -7.29 -11.34
CA ARG A 115 23.31 -7.63 -11.83
C ARG A 115 24.12 -8.41 -10.84
#